data_1b6d2158c4bcf88d786d418647ceca03
#
_entry.id   1b6d2158c4bcf88d786d418647ceca03
#
_cell.length_a   1.000
_cell.length_b   1.000
_cell.length_c   1.000
_cell.angle_alpha   90.00
_cell.angle_beta   90.00
_cell.angle_gamma   90.00
#
_symmetry.space_group_name_H-M   'P 1'
#
loop_
_entity.id
_entity.type
_entity.pdbx_description
1 polymer ?
#
loop_
_entity_poly.entity_id
_entity_poly.type
_entity_poly.pdbx_seq_one_letter_code
_entity_poly.pdbx_strand_id
1 'polypeptide(L)'
;MDIQFLSSQYSVRVLLPEDAGMVYEVLKHNTIFYQYHPPMVTVESIIEDMKALPPKKSYEDKHYIGFFQNTDLVAVMDLIEGYPDIGTALIGFFAMDIKSQGNGIGTAIISDSVAYLSQLGFEKVRLGIDKGNPQSKAFWMKNGFVLTGEEVPNDFSSYFMMER
;
A
#
# COMPACT_ATOMS: atom_id res chain seq x y z
N MET A 1 -5.22 14.79 -4.53
CA MET A 1 -6.32 14.54 -3.54
C MET A 1 -5.97 15.05 -2.15
N ASP A 2 -6.96 15.15 -1.23
CA ASP A 2 -6.67 15.42 0.18
C ASP A 2 -6.55 14.10 0.95
N ILE A 3 -5.33 13.74 1.33
CA ILE A 3 -5.01 12.45 1.96
C ILE A 3 -5.64 12.27 3.35
N GLN A 4 -6.07 13.34 4.01
CA GLN A 4 -6.71 13.25 5.34
C GLN A 4 -8.02 12.45 5.32
N PHE A 5 -8.67 12.38 4.17
CA PHE A 5 -9.92 11.63 4.00
C PHE A 5 -9.72 10.14 3.68
N LEU A 6 -8.47 9.67 3.56
CA LEU A 6 -8.17 8.24 3.35
C LEU A 6 -8.45 7.37 4.60
N SER A 7 -8.66 7.99 5.74
CA SER A 7 -9.16 7.30 6.95
C SER A 7 -10.01 8.22 7.81
N SER A 8 -11.09 7.69 8.36
CA SER A 8 -11.96 8.37 9.32
C SER A 8 -11.50 8.17 10.78
N GLN A 9 -10.61 7.20 11.03
CA GLN A 9 -10.22 6.78 12.37
C GLN A 9 -8.74 7.05 12.70
N TYR A 10 -7.89 7.15 11.66
CA TYR A 10 -6.45 7.32 11.81
C TYR A 10 -6.04 8.64 11.18
N SER A 11 -5.15 9.37 11.82
CA SER A 11 -4.56 10.54 11.17
C SER A 11 -3.62 10.10 10.04
N VAL A 12 -3.67 10.81 8.91
CA VAL A 12 -2.90 10.46 7.70
C VAL A 12 -1.95 11.60 7.40
N ARG A 13 -0.68 11.29 7.12
CA ARG A 13 0.28 12.27 6.63
C ARG A 13 1.23 11.68 5.60
N VAL A 14 1.77 12.55 4.77
CA VAL A 14 2.88 12.18 3.88
C VAL A 14 4.10 11.80 4.72
N LEU A 15 4.77 10.74 4.31
CA LEU A 15 6.06 10.30 4.84
C LEU A 15 7.17 10.81 3.93
N LEU A 16 8.17 11.41 4.52
CA LEU A 16 9.33 11.98 3.84
C LEU A 16 10.58 11.13 4.08
N PRO A 17 11.68 11.30 3.33
CA PRO A 17 12.91 10.54 3.54
C PRO A 17 13.44 10.54 4.97
N GLU A 18 13.24 11.62 5.72
CA GLU A 18 13.56 11.70 7.15
C GLU A 18 12.73 10.77 8.04
N ASP A 19 11.56 10.31 7.57
CA ASP A 19 10.71 9.35 8.28
C ASP A 19 11.14 7.89 8.03
N ALA A 20 12.07 7.63 7.12
CA ALA A 20 12.44 6.28 6.68
C ALA A 20 12.87 5.37 7.84
N GLY A 21 13.52 5.91 8.85
CA GLY A 21 13.87 5.16 10.06
C GLY A 21 12.65 4.68 10.85
N MET A 22 11.62 5.52 10.97
CA MET A 22 10.35 5.15 11.62
C MET A 22 9.59 4.10 10.79
N VAL A 23 9.57 4.24 9.48
CA VAL A 23 8.97 3.27 8.56
C VAL A 23 9.69 1.93 8.65
N TYR A 24 11.03 1.94 8.70
CA TYR A 24 11.84 0.73 8.88
C TYR A 24 11.48 -0.04 10.15
N GLU A 25 11.30 0.67 11.29
CA GLU A 25 10.90 0.04 12.55
C GLU A 25 9.55 -0.70 12.45
N VAL A 26 8.62 -0.18 11.66
CA VAL A 26 7.31 -0.82 11.37
C VAL A 26 7.47 -2.02 10.44
N LEU A 27 8.27 -1.90 9.39
CA LEU A 27 8.33 -2.90 8.31
C LEU A 27 9.24 -4.09 8.61
N LYS A 28 10.36 -3.89 9.34
CA LYS A 28 11.39 -4.92 9.57
C LYS A 28 10.88 -6.21 10.23
N HIS A 29 9.74 -6.15 10.90
CA HIS A 29 9.13 -7.30 11.58
C HIS A 29 8.14 -8.08 10.69
N ASN A 30 7.83 -7.59 9.47
CA ASN A 30 6.93 -8.24 8.53
C ASN A 30 7.64 -9.38 7.76
N THR A 31 8.25 -10.32 8.47
CA THR A 31 9.10 -11.38 7.88
C THR A 31 8.36 -12.27 6.88
N ILE A 32 7.04 -12.52 7.09
CA ILE A 32 6.24 -13.29 6.15
C ILE A 32 6.12 -12.55 4.81
N PHE A 33 5.91 -11.22 4.82
CA PHE A 33 5.86 -10.44 3.59
C PHE A 33 7.19 -10.57 2.82
N TYR A 34 8.33 -10.32 3.48
CA TYR A 34 9.65 -10.37 2.84
C TYR A 34 10.12 -11.77 2.45
N GLN A 35 9.47 -12.84 2.94
CA GLN A 35 9.70 -14.19 2.45
C GLN A 35 9.26 -14.34 0.98
N TYR A 36 8.23 -13.61 0.56
CA TYR A 36 7.69 -13.62 -0.80
C TYR A 36 8.16 -12.40 -1.62
N HIS A 37 8.61 -11.36 -0.97
CA HIS A 37 9.10 -10.10 -1.55
C HIS A 37 10.52 -9.77 -1.09
N PRO A 38 11.54 -10.60 -1.43
CA PRO A 38 12.93 -10.33 -1.05
C PRO A 38 13.49 -9.13 -1.83
N PRO A 39 14.54 -8.48 -1.31
CA PRO A 39 15.21 -8.72 -0.04
C PRO A 39 14.45 -8.14 1.16
N MET A 40 14.97 -8.39 2.37
CA MET A 40 14.48 -7.69 3.57
C MET A 40 14.66 -6.18 3.40
N VAL A 41 13.70 -5.43 3.95
CA VAL A 41 13.70 -3.96 3.90
C VAL A 41 14.94 -3.35 4.55
N THR A 42 15.42 -2.25 3.99
CA THR A 42 16.43 -1.35 4.58
C THR A 42 15.91 0.08 4.56
N VAL A 43 16.57 0.97 5.31
CA VAL A 43 16.23 2.41 5.27
C VAL A 43 16.43 2.97 3.86
N GLU A 44 17.48 2.54 3.17
CA GLU A 44 17.80 2.95 1.79
C GLU A 44 16.71 2.51 0.82
N SER A 45 16.24 1.24 0.91
CA SER A 45 15.17 0.74 0.03
C SER A 45 13.86 1.49 0.23
N ILE A 46 13.52 1.89 1.48
CA ILE A 46 12.35 2.72 1.77
C ILE A 46 12.46 4.08 1.07
N ILE A 47 13.64 4.72 1.13
CA ILE A 47 13.86 6.02 0.45
C ILE A 47 13.76 5.86 -1.08
N GLU A 48 14.22 4.75 -1.63
CA GLU A 48 14.06 4.42 -3.05
C GLU A 48 12.58 4.23 -3.42
N ASP A 49 11.82 3.50 -2.62
CA ASP A 49 10.38 3.30 -2.81
C ASP A 49 9.59 4.63 -2.77
N MET A 50 9.97 5.53 -1.84
CA MET A 50 9.37 6.87 -1.79
C MET A 50 9.57 7.65 -3.08
N LYS A 51 10.66 7.40 -3.82
CA LYS A 51 11.02 8.09 -5.07
C LYS A 51 10.55 7.34 -6.32
N ALA A 52 10.28 6.05 -6.21
CA ALA A 52 9.88 5.23 -7.36
C ALA A 52 8.56 5.71 -7.94
N LEU A 53 8.52 5.86 -9.27
CA LEU A 53 7.32 6.26 -10.02
C LEU A 53 7.06 5.27 -11.15
N PRO A 54 5.82 4.86 -11.36
CA PRO A 54 5.47 4.11 -12.54
C PRO A 54 5.57 5.00 -13.80
N PRO A 55 5.67 4.40 -15.00
CA PRO A 55 5.79 5.15 -16.24
C PRO A 55 4.70 6.21 -16.41
N LYS A 56 5.09 7.41 -16.86
CA LYS A 56 4.21 8.55 -17.16
C LYS A 56 3.52 9.17 -15.93
N LYS A 57 3.97 8.87 -14.73
CA LYS A 57 3.48 9.49 -13.49
C LYS A 57 4.50 10.48 -12.93
N SER A 58 4.03 11.43 -12.14
CA SER A 58 4.82 12.46 -11.46
C SER A 58 4.68 12.33 -9.95
N TYR A 59 5.48 13.10 -9.20
CA TYR A 59 5.36 13.13 -7.74
C TYR A 59 4.05 13.76 -7.25
N GLU A 60 3.34 14.50 -8.10
CA GLU A 60 2.00 15.01 -7.79
C GLU A 60 0.94 13.90 -7.74
N ASP A 61 1.19 12.80 -8.48
CA ASP A 61 0.30 11.64 -8.54
C ASP A 61 0.58 10.62 -7.42
N LYS A 62 1.72 10.76 -6.71
CA LYS A 62 2.20 9.77 -5.73
C LYS A 62 2.02 10.25 -4.30
N HIS A 63 1.46 9.38 -3.48
CA HIS A 63 1.27 9.61 -2.05
C HIS A 63 1.88 8.45 -1.25
N TYR A 64 3.12 8.64 -0.77
CA TYR A 64 3.72 7.72 0.19
C TYR A 64 3.34 8.19 1.59
N ILE A 65 2.41 7.49 2.25
CA ILE A 65 1.70 7.98 3.43
C ILE A 65 1.75 7.00 4.60
N GLY A 66 1.66 7.57 5.80
CA GLY A 66 1.50 6.84 7.05
C GLY A 66 0.14 7.07 7.67
N PHE A 67 -0.41 6.02 8.27
CA PHE A 67 -1.60 6.07 9.10
C PHE A 67 -1.17 5.97 10.57
N PHE A 68 -1.67 6.89 11.40
CA PHE A 68 -1.23 7.03 12.77
C PHE A 68 -2.39 6.88 13.76
N GLN A 69 -2.15 6.12 14.81
CA GLN A 69 -2.99 6.12 16.01
C GLN A 69 -2.26 6.93 17.10
N ASN A 70 -2.74 8.13 17.37
CA ASN A 70 -2.00 9.14 18.14
C ASN A 70 -0.64 9.44 17.45
N THR A 71 0.47 9.06 18.07
CA THR A 71 1.83 9.24 17.53
C THR A 71 2.41 7.98 16.89
N ASP A 72 1.73 6.85 17.01
CA ASP A 72 2.23 5.55 16.56
C ASP A 72 1.86 5.29 15.11
N LEU A 73 2.86 5.03 14.27
CA LEU A 73 2.68 4.62 12.88
C LEU A 73 2.14 3.18 12.85
N VAL A 74 0.89 3.00 12.43
CA VAL A 74 0.22 1.69 12.40
C VAL A 74 0.21 1.05 11.02
N ALA A 75 0.28 1.86 9.96
CA ALA A 75 0.33 1.36 8.58
C ALA A 75 1.03 2.36 7.65
N VAL A 76 1.58 1.84 6.56
CA VAL A 76 2.19 2.59 5.46
C VAL A 76 1.50 2.21 4.16
N MET A 77 1.25 3.19 3.30
CA MET A 77 0.69 2.98 1.96
C MET A 77 1.44 3.81 0.93
N ASP A 78 1.76 3.22 -0.22
CA ASP A 78 2.13 3.91 -1.44
C ASP A 78 0.92 3.93 -2.37
N LEU A 79 0.37 5.09 -2.65
CA LEU A 79 -0.82 5.28 -3.47
C LEU A 79 -0.50 6.15 -4.67
N ILE A 80 -0.87 5.70 -5.87
CA ILE A 80 -0.63 6.39 -7.14
C ILE A 80 -1.97 6.68 -7.81
N GLU A 81 -2.25 7.96 -8.08
CA GLU A 81 -3.45 8.39 -8.78
C GLU A 81 -3.34 8.13 -10.29
N GLY A 82 -4.40 7.61 -10.91
CA GLY A 82 -4.52 7.51 -12.35
C GLY A 82 -3.51 6.56 -13.01
N TYR A 83 -3.27 5.38 -12.46
CA TYR A 83 -2.39 4.36 -13.02
C TYR A 83 -3.00 2.95 -12.93
N PRO A 84 -2.97 2.14 -14.00
CA PRO A 84 -2.38 2.39 -15.34
C PRO A 84 -3.18 3.35 -16.24
N ASP A 85 -4.38 3.71 -15.86
CA ASP A 85 -5.27 4.64 -16.57
C ASP A 85 -5.90 5.65 -15.60
N ILE A 86 -6.50 6.71 -16.12
CA ILE A 86 -7.01 7.85 -15.34
C ILE A 86 -8.12 7.45 -14.34
N GLY A 87 -8.87 6.40 -14.63
CA GLY A 87 -9.95 5.90 -13.77
C GLY A 87 -9.48 4.96 -12.64
N THR A 88 -8.18 4.66 -12.58
CA THR A 88 -7.62 3.66 -11.66
C THR A 88 -6.70 4.31 -10.62
N ALA A 89 -6.88 4.00 -9.34
CA ALA A 89 -5.91 4.27 -8.28
C ALA A 89 -5.10 3.00 -7.99
N LEU A 90 -3.76 3.09 -8.00
CA LEU A 90 -2.89 1.96 -7.69
C LEU A 90 -2.41 2.05 -6.23
N ILE A 91 -2.64 1.00 -5.46
CA ILE A 91 -1.92 0.75 -4.20
C ILE A 91 -0.65 -0.01 -4.57
N GLY A 92 0.46 0.70 -4.68
CA GLY A 92 1.77 0.14 -4.99
C GLY A 92 2.35 -0.67 -3.82
N PHE A 93 2.04 -0.24 -2.60
CA PHE A 93 2.47 -0.89 -1.37
C PHE A 93 1.47 -0.63 -0.25
N PHE A 94 1.22 -1.63 0.59
CA PHE A 94 0.52 -1.49 1.86
C PHE A 94 1.06 -2.48 2.88
N ALA A 95 1.52 -1.98 4.00
CA ALA A 95 1.94 -2.82 5.12
C ALA A 95 1.56 -2.21 6.46
N MET A 96 1.39 -3.08 7.45
CA MET A 96 1.02 -2.69 8.81
C MET A 96 2.12 -3.04 9.80
N ASP A 97 2.22 -2.26 10.87
CA ASP A 97 2.95 -2.70 12.06
C ASP A 97 2.38 -4.06 12.52
N ILE A 98 3.28 -5.02 12.75
CA ILE A 98 2.89 -6.37 13.14
C ILE A 98 2.03 -6.39 14.42
N LYS A 99 2.27 -5.45 15.34
CA LYS A 99 1.49 -5.32 16.59
C LYS A 99 0.07 -4.83 16.35
N SER A 100 -0.16 -4.16 15.24
CA SER A 100 -1.47 -3.61 14.85
C SER A 100 -2.27 -4.56 13.95
N GLN A 101 -1.68 -5.68 13.54
CA GLN A 101 -2.34 -6.69 12.71
C GLN A 101 -3.38 -7.49 13.54
N GLY A 102 -4.35 -8.10 12.84
CA GLY A 102 -5.34 -8.98 13.45
C GLY A 102 -6.53 -8.28 14.14
N ASN A 103 -6.47 -6.96 14.33
CA ASN A 103 -7.48 -6.18 15.07
C ASN A 103 -8.45 -5.39 14.17
N GLY A 104 -8.49 -5.68 12.87
CA GLY A 104 -9.38 -5.01 11.92
C GLY A 104 -8.89 -3.65 11.42
N ILE A 105 -7.79 -3.12 11.94
CA ILE A 105 -7.22 -1.80 11.58
C ILE A 105 -6.98 -1.70 10.07
N GLY A 106 -6.30 -2.67 9.46
CA GLY A 106 -6.04 -2.67 8.03
C GLY A 106 -7.32 -2.71 7.18
N THR A 107 -8.33 -3.46 7.62
CA THR A 107 -9.64 -3.49 6.95
C THR A 107 -10.33 -2.14 7.04
N ALA A 108 -10.29 -1.45 8.17
CA ALA A 108 -10.86 -0.12 8.33
C ALA A 108 -10.17 0.89 7.41
N ILE A 109 -8.83 0.92 7.39
CA ILE A 109 -8.04 1.80 6.51
C ILE A 109 -8.39 1.56 5.04
N ILE A 110 -8.37 0.31 4.57
CA ILE A 110 -8.66 -0.02 3.17
C ILE A 110 -10.11 0.31 2.80
N SER A 111 -11.07 0.05 3.69
CA SER A 111 -12.48 0.40 3.46
C SER A 111 -12.68 1.91 3.28
N ASP A 112 -12.12 2.72 4.19
CA ASP A 112 -12.21 4.17 4.12
C ASP A 112 -11.51 4.71 2.86
N SER A 113 -10.30 4.22 2.57
CA SER A 113 -9.52 4.64 1.40
C SER A 113 -10.25 4.34 0.09
N VAL A 114 -10.80 3.12 -0.07
CA VAL A 114 -11.56 2.76 -1.28
C VAL A 114 -12.83 3.60 -1.42
N ALA A 115 -13.55 3.84 -0.32
CA ALA A 115 -14.75 4.68 -0.34
C ALA A 115 -14.43 6.12 -0.76
N TYR A 116 -13.34 6.69 -0.24
CA TYR A 116 -12.91 8.04 -0.60
C TYR A 116 -12.44 8.12 -2.06
N LEU A 117 -11.63 7.18 -2.52
CA LEU A 117 -11.18 7.12 -3.92
C LEU A 117 -12.38 7.03 -4.90
N SER A 118 -13.40 6.24 -4.55
CA SER A 118 -14.64 6.19 -5.34
C SER A 118 -15.38 7.53 -5.38
N GLN A 119 -15.42 8.29 -4.27
CA GLN A 119 -16.00 9.64 -4.24
C GLN A 119 -15.23 10.63 -5.11
N LEU A 120 -13.92 10.44 -5.29
CA LEU A 120 -13.09 11.25 -6.20
C LEU A 120 -13.26 10.87 -7.67
N GLY A 121 -14.03 9.82 -7.96
CA GLY A 121 -14.33 9.39 -9.34
C GLY A 121 -13.41 8.29 -9.87
N PHE A 122 -12.55 7.70 -9.05
CA PHE A 122 -11.82 6.49 -9.45
C PHE A 122 -12.80 5.32 -9.58
N GLU A 123 -12.78 4.68 -10.73
CA GLU A 123 -13.64 3.53 -11.05
C GLU A 123 -13.12 2.24 -10.42
N LYS A 124 -11.80 2.17 -10.18
CA LYS A 124 -11.09 1.01 -9.67
C LYS A 124 -9.98 1.38 -8.70
N VAL A 125 -9.77 0.51 -7.74
CA VAL A 125 -8.53 0.45 -6.95
C VAL A 125 -7.82 -0.84 -7.32
N ARG A 126 -6.56 -0.74 -7.75
CA ARG A 126 -5.74 -1.83 -8.25
C ARG A 126 -4.52 -2.05 -7.37
N LEU A 127 -4.05 -3.29 -7.29
CA LEU A 127 -2.81 -3.65 -6.59
C LEU A 127 -2.21 -4.95 -7.13
N GLY A 128 -0.95 -5.21 -6.78
CA GLY A 128 -0.29 -6.50 -7.01
C GLY A 128 -0.01 -7.21 -5.69
N ILE A 129 -0.20 -8.53 -5.68
CA ILE A 129 0.23 -9.40 -4.59
C ILE A 129 1.32 -10.35 -5.07
N ASP A 130 2.35 -10.59 -4.25
CA ASP A 130 3.40 -11.55 -4.58
C ASP A 130 2.82 -12.94 -4.77
N LYS A 131 3.19 -13.59 -5.85
CA LYS A 131 2.78 -14.96 -6.16
C LYS A 131 3.15 -15.90 -5.03
N GLY A 132 2.16 -16.65 -4.56
CA GLY A 132 2.36 -17.63 -3.48
C GLY A 132 2.20 -17.07 -2.08
N ASN A 133 2.00 -15.75 -1.87
CA ASN A 133 1.77 -15.17 -0.55
C ASN A 133 0.31 -15.36 -0.10
N PRO A 134 0.01 -16.35 0.78
CA PRO A 134 -1.36 -16.66 1.17
C PRO A 134 -1.95 -15.60 2.11
N GLN A 135 -1.11 -14.96 2.94
CA GLN A 135 -1.54 -13.95 3.88
C GLN A 135 -2.03 -12.71 3.15
N SER A 136 -1.25 -12.21 2.18
CA SER A 136 -1.61 -11.05 1.36
C SER A 136 -2.89 -11.34 0.57
N LYS A 137 -2.95 -12.49 -0.11
CA LYS A 137 -4.15 -12.91 -0.86
C LYS A 137 -5.41 -12.93 0.02
N ALA A 138 -5.34 -13.56 1.18
CA ALA A 138 -6.47 -13.65 2.11
C ALA A 138 -6.92 -12.28 2.60
N PHE A 139 -5.98 -11.40 2.94
CA PHE A 139 -6.27 -10.02 3.37
C PHE A 139 -7.02 -9.24 2.29
N TRP A 140 -6.51 -9.22 1.06
CA TRP A 140 -7.11 -8.44 -0.02
C TRP A 140 -8.46 -9.01 -0.47
N MET A 141 -8.60 -10.33 -0.55
CA MET A 141 -9.91 -10.96 -0.84
C MET A 141 -10.95 -10.64 0.23
N LYS A 142 -10.59 -10.69 1.52
CA LYS A 142 -11.47 -10.27 2.62
C LYS A 142 -11.92 -8.81 2.49
N ASN A 143 -11.09 -7.96 1.91
CA ASN A 143 -11.39 -6.54 1.66
C ASN A 143 -12.06 -6.29 0.29
N GLY A 144 -12.59 -7.33 -0.36
CA GLY A 144 -13.40 -7.22 -1.57
C GLY A 144 -12.63 -7.10 -2.88
N PHE A 145 -11.29 -7.27 -2.86
CA PHE A 145 -10.49 -7.33 -4.08
C PHE A 145 -10.60 -8.72 -4.73
N VAL A 146 -10.63 -8.73 -6.05
CA VAL A 146 -10.69 -9.96 -6.86
C VAL A 146 -9.49 -10.05 -7.79
N LEU A 147 -9.02 -11.28 -8.05
CA LEU A 147 -7.96 -11.52 -9.02
C LEU A 147 -8.46 -11.16 -10.42
N THR A 148 -7.65 -10.41 -11.18
CA THR A 148 -7.95 -10.04 -12.57
C THR A 148 -7.61 -11.15 -13.56
N GLY A 149 -6.78 -12.11 -13.16
CA GLY A 149 -6.17 -13.11 -14.04
C GLY A 149 -4.85 -12.64 -14.67
N GLU A 150 -4.48 -11.39 -14.47
CA GLU A 150 -3.20 -10.84 -14.95
C GLU A 150 -2.06 -11.20 -13.99
N GLU A 151 -0.93 -11.66 -14.57
CA GLU A 151 0.31 -11.93 -13.88
C GLU A 151 1.41 -11.04 -14.48
N VAL A 152 2.08 -10.26 -13.62
CA VAL A 152 3.13 -9.32 -14.02
C VAL A 152 4.46 -9.80 -13.43
N PRO A 153 5.48 -10.08 -14.25
CA PRO A 153 6.80 -10.48 -13.76
C PRO A 153 7.45 -9.40 -12.89
N ASN A 154 8.18 -9.83 -11.86
CA ASN A 154 9.09 -8.99 -11.09
C ASN A 154 10.49 -9.64 -11.02
N ASP A 155 11.43 -9.04 -10.31
CA ASP A 155 12.82 -9.48 -10.25
C ASP A 155 13.01 -10.87 -9.65
N PHE A 156 12.08 -11.36 -8.85
CA PHE A 156 12.20 -12.61 -8.10
C PHE A 156 11.15 -13.66 -8.48
N SER A 157 10.00 -13.23 -9.01
CA SER A 157 8.87 -14.08 -9.34
C SER A 157 7.86 -13.32 -10.22
N SER A 158 6.66 -13.08 -9.68
CA SER A 158 5.61 -12.28 -10.32
C SER A 158 4.60 -11.77 -9.30
N TYR A 159 3.83 -10.76 -9.71
CA TYR A 159 2.63 -10.31 -9.02
C TYR A 159 1.38 -10.87 -9.68
N PHE A 160 0.42 -11.29 -8.86
CA PHE A 160 -0.96 -11.45 -9.31
C PHE A 160 -1.70 -10.14 -9.08
N MET A 161 -2.32 -9.61 -10.14
CA MET A 161 -3.03 -8.34 -10.06
C MET A 161 -4.44 -8.54 -9.50
N MET A 162 -4.85 -7.63 -8.63
CA MET A 162 -6.18 -7.60 -8.02
C MET A 162 -6.82 -6.24 -8.18
N GLU A 163 -8.16 -6.20 -8.27
CA GLU A 163 -8.95 -4.98 -8.40
C GLU A 163 -10.21 -5.02 -7.52
N ARG A 164 -10.65 -3.85 -7.11
CA ARG A 164 -11.93 -3.59 -6.45
C ARG A 164 -12.55 -2.31 -6.98
#